data_794358bd03f0336888f5ea5d1ba1baa4
#
_entry.id   794358bd03f0336888f5ea5d1ba1baa4
#
_cell.length_a   1.000
_cell.length_b   1.000
_cell.length_c   1.000
_cell.angle_alpha   90.00
_cell.angle_beta   90.00
_cell.angle_gamma   90.00
#
_symmetry.space_group_name_H-M   'P 1'
#
loop_
_entity.id
_entity.type
_entity.pdbx_description
1 polymer ?
#
loop_
_entity_poly.entity_id
_entity_poly.type
_entity_poly.pdbx_seq_one_letter_code
_entity_poly.pdbx_strand_id
1 'polypeptide(L)'
;MSKNILMLCGDFAEDYETMVPFQALQAVGHTVHAVAPDKKAGDFIMTAIHDFEGQQTYSEKPGHRFTLNASFADIKPESYDALLIPGGRAPEYLRMNARVVAITRHFLSTNKPIAAVCHGAQLLAATGLIKGRRISAYPACQVEVELAGAEYMGIAIDQAVTDGNLVTAPAWPAHSAWIRQFLVVLGTRISL
;
A
#
# COMPACT_ATOMS: atom_id res chain seq x y z
N MET A 1 -8.45 -6.77 18.86
CA MET A 1 -7.50 -7.90 18.69
C MET A 1 -6.39 -7.48 17.74
N SER A 2 -5.15 -7.89 18.02
CA SER A 2 -4.02 -7.70 17.11
C SER A 2 -4.27 -8.38 15.75
N LYS A 3 -3.77 -7.78 14.68
CA LYS A 3 -3.83 -8.31 13.31
C LYS A 3 -2.42 -8.51 12.77
N ASN A 4 -2.25 -9.52 11.92
CA ASN A 4 -1.04 -9.75 11.16
C ASN A 4 -1.20 -9.09 9.78
N ILE A 5 -0.43 -8.07 9.51
CA ILE A 5 -0.50 -7.27 8.28
C ILE A 5 0.73 -7.54 7.43
N LEU A 6 0.53 -7.91 6.18
CA LEU A 6 1.61 -8.01 5.20
C LEU A 6 1.79 -6.65 4.52
N MET A 7 3.02 -6.16 4.45
CA MET A 7 3.38 -4.95 3.71
C MET A 7 4.27 -5.33 2.53
N LEU A 8 3.77 -5.10 1.31
CA LEU A 8 4.54 -5.27 0.08
C LEU A 8 5.20 -3.95 -0.29
N CYS A 9 6.51 -3.89 -0.18
CA CYS A 9 7.30 -2.71 -0.52
C CYS A 9 8.51 -3.09 -1.39
N GLY A 10 9.31 -2.12 -1.78
CA GLY A 10 10.49 -2.33 -2.61
C GLY A 10 11.34 -1.07 -2.69
N ASP A 11 12.50 -1.15 -3.35
CA ASP A 11 13.37 0.00 -3.54
C ASP A 11 12.60 1.14 -4.25
N PHE A 12 12.81 2.37 -3.82
CA PHE A 12 12.10 3.58 -4.25
C PHE A 12 10.59 3.60 -3.92
N ALA A 13 10.15 2.80 -2.94
CA ALA A 13 8.87 3.07 -2.28
C ALA A 13 8.93 4.47 -1.63
N GLU A 14 7.81 5.19 -1.64
CA GLU A 14 7.76 6.50 -1.01
C GLU A 14 8.02 6.41 0.49
N ASP A 15 8.88 7.30 1.01
CA ASP A 15 9.44 7.23 2.37
C ASP A 15 8.35 7.30 3.44
N TYR A 16 7.49 8.33 3.40
CA TYR A 16 6.40 8.47 4.36
C TYR A 16 5.37 7.33 4.22
N GLU A 17 5.05 6.93 2.99
CA GLU A 17 4.07 5.87 2.74
C GLU A 17 4.56 4.49 3.19
N THR A 18 5.88 4.35 3.38
CA THR A 18 6.51 3.17 3.97
C THR A 18 6.58 3.28 5.49
N MET A 19 7.17 4.36 6.01
CA MET A 19 7.52 4.48 7.43
C MET A 19 6.32 4.76 8.32
N VAL A 20 5.46 5.71 7.93
CA VAL A 20 4.35 6.16 8.77
C VAL A 20 3.31 5.05 9.02
N PRO A 21 2.74 4.38 8.00
CA PRO A 21 1.77 3.32 8.27
C PRO A 21 2.40 2.11 8.96
N PHE A 22 3.66 1.77 8.67
CA PHE A 22 4.37 0.69 9.36
C PHE A 22 4.43 0.94 10.86
N GLN A 23 4.88 2.13 11.28
CA GLN A 23 5.00 2.49 12.70
C GLN A 23 3.64 2.72 13.36
N ALA A 24 2.71 3.38 12.67
CA ALA A 24 1.38 3.66 13.21
C ALA A 24 0.58 2.38 13.52
N LEU A 25 0.64 1.40 12.62
CA LEU A 25 -0.05 0.13 12.81
C LEU A 25 0.57 -0.69 13.96
N GLN A 26 1.89 -0.66 14.11
CA GLN A 26 2.58 -1.27 15.25
C GLN A 26 2.26 -0.55 16.57
N ALA A 27 2.20 0.79 16.56
CA ALA A 27 1.88 1.58 17.74
C ALA A 27 0.49 1.27 18.33
N VAL A 28 -0.45 0.84 17.49
CA VAL A 28 -1.80 0.40 17.93
C VAL A 28 -1.91 -1.10 18.16
N GLY A 29 -0.78 -1.82 18.19
CA GLY A 29 -0.70 -3.22 18.60
C GLY A 29 -0.87 -4.26 17.50
N HIS A 30 -0.77 -3.88 16.21
CA HIS A 30 -0.72 -4.84 15.11
C HIS A 30 0.70 -5.32 14.85
N THR A 31 0.83 -6.51 14.26
CA THR A 31 2.10 -7.00 13.70
C THR A 31 2.15 -6.64 12.21
N VAL A 32 3.22 -5.98 11.77
CA VAL A 32 3.42 -5.64 10.36
C VAL A 32 4.70 -6.32 9.88
N HIS A 33 4.58 -7.19 8.87
CA HIS A 33 5.71 -7.81 8.19
C HIS A 33 5.93 -7.11 6.86
N ALA A 34 7.04 -6.39 6.77
CA ALA A 34 7.47 -5.70 5.55
C ALA A 34 8.41 -6.59 4.75
N VAL A 35 8.07 -6.79 3.47
CA VAL A 35 8.83 -7.66 2.57
C VAL A 35 9.01 -7.03 1.19
N ALA A 36 10.08 -7.40 0.52
CA ALA A 36 10.35 -7.03 -0.88
C ALA A 36 10.84 -8.27 -1.65
N PRO A 37 10.49 -8.42 -2.94
CA PRO A 37 11.01 -9.51 -3.76
C PRO A 37 12.52 -9.65 -3.67
N ASP A 38 12.99 -10.90 -3.65
CA ASP A 38 14.40 -11.28 -3.60
C ASP A 38 15.18 -10.82 -2.37
N LYS A 39 14.47 -10.30 -1.34
CA LYS A 39 15.07 -9.84 -0.07
C LYS A 39 14.56 -10.68 1.11
N LYS A 40 15.39 -10.73 2.16
CA LYS A 40 15.12 -11.45 3.41
C LYS A 40 15.07 -10.50 4.61
N ALA A 41 14.62 -11.01 5.74
CA ALA A 41 14.68 -10.28 7.00
C ALA A 41 16.10 -9.78 7.30
N GLY A 42 16.24 -8.53 7.68
CA GLY A 42 17.49 -7.84 7.91
C GLY A 42 18.09 -7.14 6.68
N ASP A 43 17.64 -7.45 5.46
CA ASP A 43 17.96 -6.65 4.29
C ASP A 43 17.21 -5.30 4.37
N PHE A 44 17.58 -4.35 3.54
CA PHE A 44 16.91 -3.07 3.46
C PHE A 44 16.40 -2.76 2.04
N ILE A 45 15.43 -1.89 1.95
CA ILE A 45 15.09 -1.15 0.74
C ILE A 45 15.56 0.29 0.90
N MET A 46 15.95 0.93 -0.20
CA MET A 46 16.15 2.36 -0.26
C MET A 46 14.80 3.00 -0.58
N THR A 47 14.26 3.80 0.33
CA THR A 47 13.04 4.59 0.05
C THR A 47 13.38 5.82 -0.78
N ALA A 48 12.36 6.49 -1.31
CA ALA A 48 12.51 7.76 -2.00
C ALA A 48 11.53 8.79 -1.44
N ILE A 49 11.99 10.04 -1.34
CA ILE A 49 11.17 11.17 -0.92
C ILE A 49 10.59 11.82 -2.18
N HIS A 50 9.26 11.86 -2.27
CA HIS A 50 8.52 12.46 -3.37
C HIS A 50 7.79 13.71 -2.88
N ASP A 51 8.24 14.87 -3.34
CA ASP A 51 7.66 16.17 -3.00
C ASP A 51 6.90 16.78 -4.19
N PHE A 52 5.79 17.45 -3.89
CA PHE A 52 4.97 18.16 -4.87
C PHE A 52 5.43 19.63 -4.95
N GLU A 53 6.47 19.90 -5.74
CA GLU A 53 7.17 21.19 -5.77
C GLU A 53 6.66 22.15 -6.87
N GLY A 54 5.39 22.06 -7.25
CA GLY A 54 4.76 23.02 -8.17
C GLY A 54 4.80 22.65 -9.66
N GLN A 55 5.49 21.60 -10.07
CA GLN A 55 5.38 21.02 -11.40
C GLN A 55 4.20 20.04 -11.46
N GLN A 56 3.81 19.63 -12.66
CA GLN A 56 2.73 18.64 -12.84
C GLN A 56 3.08 17.25 -12.34
N THR A 57 4.34 17.00 -12.04
CA THR A 57 4.84 15.74 -11.50
C THR A 57 5.40 15.98 -10.08
N TYR A 58 6.15 15.03 -9.58
CA TYR A 58 6.83 15.12 -8.30
C TYR A 58 8.35 15.06 -8.50
N SER A 59 9.10 15.66 -7.58
CA SER A 59 10.53 15.44 -7.46
C SER A 59 10.80 14.11 -6.74
N GLU A 60 11.99 13.55 -6.95
CA GLU A 60 12.44 12.33 -6.27
C GLU A 60 13.85 12.55 -5.69
N LYS A 61 13.97 12.31 -4.40
CA LYS A 61 15.24 12.35 -3.66
C LYS A 61 15.45 11.03 -2.92
N PRO A 62 16.68 10.56 -2.68
CA PRO A 62 16.92 9.41 -1.82
C PRO A 62 16.33 9.63 -0.42
N GLY A 63 15.61 8.63 0.10
CA GLY A 63 15.05 8.61 1.44
C GLY A 63 15.94 7.82 2.40
N HIS A 64 15.32 7.00 3.23
CA HIS A 64 15.99 6.20 4.26
C HIS A 64 16.25 4.76 3.79
N ARG A 65 17.16 4.09 4.48
CA ARG A 65 17.26 2.63 4.44
C ARG A 65 16.23 2.04 5.38
N PHE A 66 15.16 1.50 4.82
CA PHE A 66 14.12 0.84 5.60
C PHE A 66 14.44 -0.65 5.70
N THR A 67 14.68 -1.15 6.93
CA THR A 67 15.02 -2.55 7.18
C THR A 67 13.74 -3.42 7.12
N LEU A 68 13.81 -4.47 6.31
CA LEU A 68 12.78 -5.48 6.22
C LEU A 68 12.82 -6.42 7.43
N ASN A 69 11.67 -6.76 7.98
CA ASN A 69 11.54 -7.61 9.17
C ASN A 69 11.00 -9.02 8.87
N ALA A 70 10.78 -9.32 7.58
CA ALA A 70 10.39 -10.66 7.14
C ALA A 70 11.03 -10.96 5.77
N SER A 71 11.11 -12.25 5.42
CA SER A 71 11.67 -12.72 4.16
C SER A 71 10.56 -12.96 3.14
N PHE A 72 10.67 -12.38 1.94
CA PHE A 72 9.65 -12.53 0.90
C PHE A 72 9.42 -14.00 0.51
N ALA A 73 10.50 -14.81 0.50
CA ALA A 73 10.42 -16.22 0.15
C ALA A 73 9.52 -17.03 1.09
N ASP A 74 9.41 -16.62 2.36
CA ASP A 74 8.70 -17.35 3.41
C ASP A 74 7.22 -16.95 3.56
N ILE A 75 6.76 -15.95 2.79
CA ILE A 75 5.40 -15.41 2.92
C ILE A 75 4.37 -16.44 2.48
N LYS A 76 3.41 -16.67 3.38
CA LYS A 76 2.17 -17.43 3.15
C LYS A 76 1.01 -16.46 3.30
N PRO A 77 0.39 -15.98 2.20
CA PRO A 77 -0.64 -14.91 2.24
C PRO A 77 -1.84 -15.25 3.11
N GLU A 78 -2.16 -16.55 3.22
CA GLU A 78 -3.27 -17.06 4.05
C GLU A 78 -3.07 -16.78 5.55
N SER A 79 -1.83 -16.63 6.00
CA SER A 79 -1.48 -16.39 7.41
C SER A 79 -1.64 -14.92 7.82
N TYR A 80 -1.97 -14.04 6.90
CA TYR A 80 -2.14 -12.61 7.15
C TYR A 80 -3.61 -12.20 7.11
N ASP A 81 -3.95 -11.26 7.98
CA ASP A 81 -5.30 -10.69 8.08
C ASP A 81 -5.54 -9.58 7.06
N ALA A 82 -4.49 -8.85 6.67
CA ALA A 82 -4.60 -7.68 5.82
C ALA A 82 -3.33 -7.44 4.98
N LEU A 83 -3.47 -6.63 3.92
CA LEU A 83 -2.39 -6.21 3.03
C LEU A 83 -2.24 -4.69 3.06
N LEU A 84 -1.00 -4.22 3.11
CA LEU A 84 -0.59 -2.81 3.02
C LEU A 84 0.31 -2.62 1.80
N ILE A 85 0.02 -1.63 0.96
CA ILE A 85 0.76 -1.34 -0.27
C ILE A 85 1.09 0.15 -0.32
N PRO A 86 2.32 0.56 0.01
CA PRO A 86 2.81 1.91 -0.22
C PRO A 86 3.03 2.18 -1.71
N GLY A 87 3.17 3.45 -2.05
CA GLY A 87 3.44 3.90 -3.41
C GLY A 87 4.91 4.19 -3.69
N GLY A 88 5.18 5.37 -4.24
CA GLY A 88 6.46 5.68 -4.87
C GLY A 88 6.62 4.95 -6.19
N ARG A 89 7.86 4.71 -6.64
CA ARG A 89 8.13 3.97 -7.87
C ARG A 89 8.14 2.45 -7.70
N ALA A 90 8.21 1.94 -6.48
CA ALA A 90 8.24 0.50 -6.25
C ALA A 90 7.09 -0.26 -6.95
N PRO A 91 5.82 0.18 -6.91
CA PRO A 91 4.73 -0.52 -7.59
C PRO A 91 4.92 -0.69 -9.08
N GLU A 92 5.65 0.21 -9.76
CA GLU A 92 5.88 0.12 -11.20
C GLU A 92 6.57 -1.18 -11.62
N TYR A 93 7.54 -1.65 -10.84
CA TYR A 93 8.23 -2.90 -11.12
C TYR A 93 7.69 -4.08 -10.30
N LEU A 94 7.16 -3.84 -9.10
CA LEU A 94 6.56 -4.89 -8.27
C LEU A 94 5.40 -5.59 -9.00
N ARG A 95 4.60 -4.85 -9.76
CA ARG A 95 3.49 -5.40 -10.57
C ARG A 95 3.95 -6.36 -11.68
N MET A 96 5.24 -6.35 -12.03
CA MET A 96 5.84 -7.28 -13.00
C MET A 96 6.23 -8.62 -12.36
N ASN A 97 6.28 -8.68 -11.02
CA ASN A 97 6.59 -9.90 -10.30
C ASN A 97 5.31 -10.75 -10.11
N ALA A 98 5.27 -11.92 -10.74
CA ALA A 98 4.10 -12.80 -10.72
C ALA A 98 3.66 -13.19 -9.31
N ARG A 99 4.62 -13.37 -8.37
CA ARG A 99 4.31 -13.72 -6.98
C ARG A 99 3.70 -12.54 -6.21
N VAL A 100 4.17 -11.31 -6.45
CA VAL A 100 3.57 -10.10 -5.86
C VAL A 100 2.13 -9.96 -6.34
N VAL A 101 1.87 -10.14 -7.63
CA VAL A 101 0.52 -10.10 -8.19
C VAL A 101 -0.35 -11.23 -7.61
N ALA A 102 0.18 -12.44 -7.47
CA ALA A 102 -0.54 -13.56 -6.87
C ALA A 102 -0.90 -13.31 -5.40
N ILE A 103 0.02 -12.72 -4.61
CA ILE A 103 -0.25 -12.30 -3.23
C ILE A 103 -1.38 -11.27 -3.20
N THR A 104 -1.30 -10.22 -4.02
CA THR A 104 -2.33 -9.17 -4.08
C THR A 104 -3.69 -9.74 -4.49
N ARG A 105 -3.71 -10.65 -5.46
CA ARG A 105 -4.92 -11.39 -5.87
C ARG A 105 -5.54 -12.18 -4.72
N HIS A 106 -4.72 -12.84 -3.90
CA HIS A 106 -5.21 -13.60 -2.76
C HIS A 106 -6.05 -12.72 -1.83
N PHE A 107 -5.55 -11.53 -1.44
CA PHE A 107 -6.27 -10.63 -0.55
C PHE A 107 -7.56 -10.09 -1.18
N LEU A 108 -7.55 -9.75 -2.46
CA LEU A 108 -8.76 -9.31 -3.17
C LEU A 108 -9.79 -10.43 -3.28
N SER A 109 -9.39 -11.64 -3.68
CA SER A 109 -10.30 -12.77 -3.88
C SER A 109 -10.87 -13.33 -2.57
N THR A 110 -10.12 -13.23 -1.48
CA THR A 110 -10.58 -13.64 -0.13
C THR A 110 -11.27 -12.54 0.64
N ASN A 111 -11.44 -11.36 0.01
CA ASN A 111 -12.07 -10.17 0.60
C ASN A 111 -11.43 -9.75 1.93
N LYS A 112 -10.13 -9.97 2.09
CA LYS A 112 -9.37 -9.48 3.24
C LYS A 112 -9.11 -7.97 3.11
N PRO A 113 -8.99 -7.24 4.24
CA PRO A 113 -8.65 -5.82 4.23
C PRO A 113 -7.39 -5.50 3.43
N ILE A 114 -7.47 -4.46 2.59
CA ILE A 114 -6.33 -3.93 1.82
C ILE A 114 -6.28 -2.43 1.99
N ALA A 115 -5.10 -1.90 2.29
CA ALA A 115 -4.82 -0.47 2.21
C ALA A 115 -3.75 -0.21 1.14
N ALA A 116 -4.06 0.62 0.15
CA ALA A 116 -3.12 1.03 -0.89
C ALA A 116 -3.12 2.55 -1.04
N VAL A 117 -1.95 3.13 -1.27
CA VAL A 117 -1.80 4.58 -1.42
C VAL A 117 -0.96 4.91 -2.65
N CYS A 118 -1.22 6.08 -3.26
CA CYS A 118 -0.41 6.62 -4.35
C CYS A 118 -0.34 5.64 -5.55
N HIS A 119 0.86 5.27 -5.97
CA HIS A 119 1.09 4.27 -7.02
C HIS A 119 0.81 2.82 -6.59
N GLY A 120 0.54 2.57 -5.30
CA GLY A 120 0.11 1.24 -4.83
C GLY A 120 -1.10 0.68 -5.58
N ALA A 121 -1.96 1.55 -6.14
CA ALA A 121 -3.07 1.15 -6.99
C ALA A 121 -2.65 0.37 -8.25
N GLN A 122 -1.42 0.52 -8.73
CA GLN A 122 -0.88 -0.23 -9.86
C GLN A 122 -0.83 -1.73 -9.59
N LEU A 123 -0.51 -2.14 -8.35
CA LEU A 123 -0.57 -3.54 -7.96
C LEU A 123 -2.01 -4.06 -7.97
N LEU A 124 -2.96 -3.25 -7.53
CA LEU A 124 -4.39 -3.61 -7.58
C LEU A 124 -4.85 -3.79 -9.03
N ALA A 125 -4.51 -2.84 -9.92
CA ALA A 125 -4.86 -2.88 -11.34
C ALA A 125 -4.26 -4.12 -12.04
N ALA A 126 -3.01 -4.46 -11.76
CA ALA A 126 -2.33 -5.62 -12.33
C ALA A 126 -2.98 -6.97 -11.97
N THR A 127 -3.82 -7.01 -10.93
CA THR A 127 -4.54 -8.24 -10.58
C THR A 127 -5.67 -8.59 -11.56
N GLY A 128 -6.27 -7.61 -12.23
CA GLY A 128 -7.49 -7.78 -13.02
C GLY A 128 -8.76 -8.03 -12.20
N LEU A 129 -8.74 -7.79 -10.87
CA LEU A 129 -9.85 -8.08 -9.95
C LEU A 129 -10.53 -6.83 -9.37
N ILE A 130 -10.24 -5.64 -9.91
CA ILE A 130 -10.77 -4.37 -9.38
C ILE A 130 -11.95 -3.81 -10.17
N LYS A 131 -12.49 -4.55 -11.11
CA LYS A 131 -13.64 -4.10 -11.91
C LYS A 131 -14.81 -3.72 -11.02
N GLY A 132 -15.34 -2.50 -11.23
CA GLY A 132 -16.48 -1.96 -10.47
C GLY A 132 -16.14 -1.48 -9.05
N ARG A 133 -14.86 -1.53 -8.62
CA ARG A 133 -14.41 -1.00 -7.33
C ARG A 133 -14.17 0.51 -7.43
N ARG A 134 -14.42 1.23 -6.33
CA ARG A 134 -14.09 2.66 -6.21
C ARG A 134 -12.71 2.82 -5.61
N ILE A 135 -11.80 3.45 -6.36
CA ILE A 135 -10.37 3.54 -6.02
C ILE A 135 -9.88 4.96 -6.19
N SER A 136 -9.24 5.50 -5.15
CA SER A 136 -8.41 6.68 -5.27
C SER A 136 -6.94 6.27 -5.36
N ALA A 137 -6.17 7.03 -6.11
CA ALA A 137 -4.75 6.80 -6.35
C ALA A 137 -4.07 8.12 -6.69
N TYR A 138 -2.73 8.10 -6.81
CA TYR A 138 -2.03 9.23 -7.40
C TYR A 138 -2.63 9.54 -8.78
N PRO A 139 -2.86 10.83 -9.13
CA PRO A 139 -3.63 11.19 -10.33
C PRO A 139 -3.11 10.54 -11.63
N ALA A 140 -1.80 10.36 -11.77
CA ALA A 140 -1.25 9.70 -12.96
C ALA A 140 -1.64 8.21 -13.09
N CYS A 141 -2.10 7.57 -12.01
CA CYS A 141 -2.59 6.18 -12.03
C CYS A 141 -4.07 6.07 -12.46
N GLN A 142 -4.78 7.18 -12.68
CA GLN A 142 -6.18 7.19 -13.09
C GLN A 142 -6.42 6.29 -14.30
N VAL A 143 -5.63 6.48 -15.35
CA VAL A 143 -5.78 5.74 -16.61
C VAL A 143 -5.66 4.22 -16.39
N GLU A 144 -4.71 3.77 -15.58
CA GLU A 144 -4.53 2.33 -15.27
C GLU A 144 -5.70 1.78 -14.46
N VAL A 145 -6.21 2.55 -13.49
CA VAL A 145 -7.36 2.17 -12.65
C VAL A 145 -8.61 2.01 -13.50
N GLU A 146 -8.87 2.97 -14.39
CA GLU A 146 -10.03 2.94 -15.29
C GLU A 146 -9.92 1.82 -16.33
N LEU A 147 -8.75 1.61 -16.94
CA LEU A 147 -8.52 0.50 -17.88
C LEU A 147 -8.70 -0.87 -17.22
N ALA A 148 -8.40 -0.98 -15.92
CA ALA A 148 -8.67 -2.20 -15.15
C ALA A 148 -10.17 -2.34 -14.75
N GLY A 149 -11.02 -1.39 -15.16
CA GLY A 149 -12.47 -1.42 -14.97
C GLY A 149 -12.96 -0.89 -13.63
N ALA A 150 -12.11 -0.25 -12.84
CA ALA A 150 -12.51 0.40 -11.60
C ALA A 150 -12.99 1.84 -11.87
N GLU A 151 -13.75 2.40 -10.92
CA GLU A 151 -14.13 3.81 -10.88
C GLU A 151 -13.03 4.59 -10.15
N TYR A 152 -12.36 5.50 -10.87
CA TYR A 152 -11.38 6.38 -10.25
C TYR A 152 -12.05 7.50 -9.46
N MET A 153 -11.72 7.61 -8.18
CA MET A 153 -12.22 8.62 -7.26
C MET A 153 -11.21 9.76 -7.14
N GLY A 154 -11.41 10.83 -7.93
CA GLY A 154 -10.63 12.05 -7.84
C GLY A 154 -11.02 12.88 -6.63
N ILE A 155 -10.42 12.62 -5.49
CA ILE A 155 -10.67 13.30 -4.20
C ILE A 155 -9.54 14.25 -3.84
N ALA A 156 -9.73 15.06 -2.78
CA ALA A 156 -8.68 15.90 -2.25
C ALA A 156 -7.48 15.06 -1.77
N ILE A 157 -6.27 15.63 -1.89
CA ILE A 157 -5.01 14.90 -1.66
C ILE A 157 -4.84 14.38 -0.23
N ASP A 158 -5.57 14.96 0.72
CA ASP A 158 -5.55 14.62 2.16
C ASP A 158 -6.71 13.69 2.58
N GLN A 159 -7.48 13.21 1.61
CA GLN A 159 -8.63 12.32 1.85
C GLN A 159 -8.37 10.89 1.40
N ALA A 160 -9.23 9.97 1.84
CA ALA A 160 -9.18 8.56 1.48
C ALA A 160 -10.58 8.02 1.14
N VAL A 161 -10.60 6.97 0.33
CA VAL A 161 -11.81 6.25 -0.08
C VAL A 161 -11.82 4.87 0.55
N THR A 162 -12.93 4.50 1.17
CA THR A 162 -13.21 3.11 1.57
C THR A 162 -14.29 2.54 0.66
N ASP A 163 -14.00 1.39 0.06
CA ASP A 163 -14.92 0.57 -0.69
C ASP A 163 -14.90 -0.86 -0.15
N GLY A 164 -15.86 -1.18 0.72
CA GLY A 164 -15.86 -2.45 1.46
C GLY A 164 -14.58 -2.61 2.29
N ASN A 165 -13.77 -3.63 1.97
CA ASN A 165 -12.50 -3.90 2.65
C ASN A 165 -11.28 -3.24 1.98
N LEU A 166 -11.48 -2.43 0.95
CA LEU A 166 -10.41 -1.74 0.24
C LEU A 166 -10.38 -0.27 0.64
N VAL A 167 -9.24 0.18 1.17
CA VAL A 167 -9.02 1.58 1.55
C VAL A 167 -7.90 2.15 0.68
N THR A 168 -8.20 3.21 -0.07
CA THR A 168 -7.25 3.80 -1.00
C THR A 168 -7.14 5.31 -0.83
N ALA A 169 -5.99 5.87 -1.18
CA ALA A 169 -5.73 7.31 -1.05
C ALA A 169 -4.77 7.81 -2.14
N PRO A 170 -4.79 9.12 -2.47
CA PRO A 170 -3.99 9.66 -3.56
C PRO A 170 -2.50 9.73 -3.25
N ALA A 171 -2.10 10.09 -2.03
CA ALA A 171 -0.70 10.30 -1.66
C ALA A 171 -0.52 10.42 -0.14
N TRP A 172 0.73 10.57 0.31
CA TRP A 172 1.11 10.68 1.72
C TRP A 172 0.39 11.77 2.53
N PRO A 173 -0.08 12.91 2.00
CA PRO A 173 -0.87 13.86 2.80
C PRO A 173 -2.17 13.26 3.35
N ALA A 174 -2.68 12.19 2.72
CA ALA A 174 -3.89 11.49 3.15
C ALA A 174 -3.68 10.52 4.33
N HIS A 175 -2.47 10.33 4.83
CA HIS A 175 -2.16 9.27 5.81
C HIS A 175 -3.08 9.27 7.02
N SER A 176 -3.41 10.43 7.58
CA SER A 176 -4.32 10.52 8.74
C SER A 176 -5.71 9.95 8.43
N ALA A 177 -6.28 10.28 7.27
CA ALA A 177 -7.57 9.78 6.84
C ALA A 177 -7.50 8.30 6.43
N TRP A 178 -6.47 7.93 5.66
CA TRP A 178 -6.25 6.60 5.12
C TRP A 178 -6.00 5.56 6.22
N ILE A 179 -5.08 5.84 7.14
CA ILE A 179 -4.77 4.94 8.27
C ILE A 179 -5.98 4.81 9.18
N ARG A 180 -6.68 5.93 9.50
CA ARG A 180 -7.90 5.88 10.30
C ARG A 180 -8.96 4.98 9.67
N GLN A 181 -9.23 5.11 8.37
CA GLN A 181 -10.20 4.27 7.67
C GLN A 181 -9.76 2.81 7.64
N PHE A 182 -8.46 2.55 7.45
CA PHE A 182 -7.93 1.20 7.49
C PHE A 182 -8.08 0.55 8.88
N LEU A 183 -7.80 1.28 9.95
CA LEU A 183 -8.01 0.81 11.32
C LEU A 183 -9.48 0.45 11.60
N VAL A 184 -10.43 1.23 11.04
CA VAL A 184 -11.87 0.90 11.12
C VAL A 184 -12.16 -0.41 10.41
N VAL A 185 -11.65 -0.60 9.19
CA VAL A 185 -11.85 -1.83 8.41
C VAL A 185 -11.21 -3.05 9.10
N LEU A 186 -10.08 -2.86 9.78
CA LEU A 186 -9.43 -3.89 10.59
C LEU A 186 -10.21 -4.23 11.88
N GLY A 187 -11.23 -3.44 12.23
CA GLY A 187 -11.97 -3.58 13.48
C GLY A 187 -11.14 -3.19 14.72
N THR A 188 -10.15 -2.32 14.54
CA THR A 188 -9.27 -1.86 15.62
C THR A 188 -10.04 -0.94 16.57
N ARG A 189 -9.93 -1.22 17.87
CA ARG A 189 -10.47 -0.35 18.93
C ARG A 189 -9.30 0.16 19.76
N ILE A 190 -9.20 1.47 19.89
CA ILE A 190 -8.23 2.14 20.75
C ILE A 190 -8.99 2.61 21.98
N SER A 191 -8.63 2.08 23.14
CA SER A 191 -9.05 2.60 24.45
C SER A 191 -7.86 3.31 25.06
N LEU A 192 -8.02 4.58 25.38
CA LEU A 192 -7.07 5.39 26.14
C LEU A 192 -7.36 5.24 27.62
#